data_4cc25b1467ff251f2db1ac69d39ff58f
#
_entry.id   4cc25b1467ff251f2db1ac69d39ff58f
#
_cell.length_a   1.000
_cell.length_b   1.000
_cell.length_c   1.000
_cell.angle_alpha   90.00
_cell.angle_beta   90.00
_cell.angle_gamma   90.00
#
_symmetry.space_group_name_H-M   'P 1'
#
loop_
_entity.id
_entity.type
_entity.pdbx_description
1 polymer ?
#
loop_
_entity_poly.entity_id
_entity_poly.type
_entity_poly.pdbx_seq_one_letter_code
_entity_poly.pdbx_strand_id
1 'polypeptide(L)'
;YREDWEKMGVFNLKMVNPEPQVRAYSCATYPAEGDIIKLNVRIATPPFDRAKNDWMPVNPGVCSSYIYSLKPGDKIIMSGPFGEFFLPDNLSDDQELVFIGGGAGMAPMRSHIMHLFKTLKTGRKVNFFYGARSLKEAFYLDDYYQIEKEFPNFKFHLALDRPDPVADEAGVPYVAGFVHNVLYETYLKNHDEPE
;
A
#
# COMPACT_ATOMS: atom_id res chain seq x y z
N TYR A 1 -4.12 -16.20 1.06
CA TYR A 1 -3.45 -16.19 -0.27
C TYR A 1 -2.85 -17.53 -0.66
N ARG A 2 -2.31 -18.33 0.27
CA ARG A 2 -1.63 -19.58 -0.08
C ARG A 2 -2.54 -20.54 -0.84
N GLU A 3 -3.75 -20.74 -0.37
CA GLU A 3 -4.74 -21.61 -1.03
C GLU A 3 -5.12 -21.12 -2.43
N ASP A 4 -5.26 -19.79 -2.59
CA ASP A 4 -5.56 -19.20 -3.91
C ASP A 4 -4.38 -19.38 -4.86
N TRP A 5 -3.15 -19.22 -4.38
CA TRP A 5 -1.94 -19.44 -5.16
C TRP A 5 -1.72 -20.90 -5.54
N GLU A 6 -2.06 -21.83 -4.65
CA GLU A 6 -2.04 -23.26 -4.94
C GLU A 6 -3.05 -23.62 -6.03
N LYS A 7 -4.30 -23.14 -5.89
CA LYS A 7 -5.35 -23.35 -6.90
C LYS A 7 -4.98 -22.79 -8.28
N MET A 8 -4.33 -21.63 -8.31
CA MET A 8 -3.90 -20.97 -9.54
C MET A 8 -2.56 -21.50 -10.07
N GLY A 9 -1.92 -22.42 -9.40
CA GLY A 9 -0.62 -22.96 -9.81
C GLY A 9 0.53 -21.96 -9.76
N VAL A 10 0.43 -20.89 -8.99
CA VAL A 10 1.46 -19.83 -8.89
C VAL A 10 2.80 -20.38 -8.47
N PHE A 11 2.82 -21.39 -7.59
CA PHE A 11 4.05 -22.02 -7.12
C PHE A 11 4.76 -22.88 -8.18
N ASN A 12 4.10 -23.19 -9.30
CA ASN A 12 4.70 -23.90 -10.43
C ASN A 12 5.43 -22.94 -11.39
N LEU A 13 5.23 -21.64 -11.27
CA LEU A 13 5.90 -20.66 -12.10
C LEU A 13 7.39 -20.63 -11.78
N LYS A 14 8.20 -20.69 -12.84
CA LYS A 14 9.65 -20.60 -12.71
C LYS A 14 10.11 -19.25 -13.24
N MET A 15 10.78 -18.50 -12.38
CA MET A 15 11.45 -17.26 -12.76
C MET A 15 12.87 -17.58 -13.25
N VAL A 16 13.24 -17.03 -14.39
CA VAL A 16 14.60 -17.13 -14.94
C VAL A 16 15.25 -15.76 -14.85
N ASN A 17 16.46 -15.72 -14.30
CA ASN A 17 17.22 -14.48 -14.15
C ASN A 17 18.67 -14.69 -14.62
N PRO A 18 18.99 -14.44 -15.90
CA PRO A 18 20.34 -14.59 -16.42
C PRO A 18 21.29 -13.45 -16.01
N GLU A 19 20.75 -12.30 -15.61
CA GLU A 19 21.51 -11.09 -15.28
C GLU A 19 20.99 -10.42 -14.02
N PRO A 20 21.86 -9.75 -13.23
CA PRO A 20 21.44 -8.97 -12.06
C PRO A 20 20.38 -7.92 -12.43
N GLN A 21 19.34 -7.84 -11.63
CA GLN A 21 18.24 -6.89 -11.83
C GLN A 21 18.09 -5.97 -10.61
N VAL A 22 17.78 -4.70 -10.88
CA VAL A 22 17.49 -3.71 -9.85
C VAL A 22 16.07 -3.20 -10.03
N ARG A 23 15.34 -3.07 -8.94
CA ARG A 23 14.01 -2.44 -8.90
C ARG A 23 13.89 -1.57 -7.67
N ALA A 24 13.25 -0.40 -7.84
CA ALA A 24 12.94 0.49 -6.75
C ALA A 24 11.68 0.04 -6.00
N TYR A 25 11.72 0.16 -4.67
CA TYR A 25 10.58 -0.07 -3.77
C TYR A 25 10.51 1.08 -2.78
N SER A 26 9.33 1.66 -2.63
CA SER A 26 9.09 2.71 -1.63
C SER A 26 9.08 2.13 -0.23
N CYS A 27 9.73 2.84 0.71
CA CYS A 27 9.72 2.46 2.11
C CYS A 27 8.35 2.75 2.74
N ALA A 28 7.84 1.78 3.50
CA ALA A 28 6.67 1.97 4.37
C ALA A 28 7.07 2.32 5.81
N THR A 29 8.36 2.19 6.14
CA THR A 29 8.95 2.57 7.42
C THR A 29 9.07 4.09 7.51
N TYR A 30 8.86 4.65 8.70
CA TYR A 30 9.25 6.04 9.00
C TYR A 30 10.50 6.07 9.91
N PRO A 31 11.27 7.18 9.96
CA PRO A 31 12.59 7.18 10.60
C PRO A 31 12.62 6.71 12.05
N ALA A 32 11.60 7.00 12.84
CA ALA A 32 11.56 6.64 14.26
C ALA A 32 11.17 5.16 14.52
N GLU A 33 10.93 4.35 13.49
CA GLU A 33 10.74 2.90 13.64
C GLU A 33 12.05 2.13 13.89
N GLY A 34 13.20 2.81 13.81
CA GLY A 34 14.53 2.23 14.06
C GLY A 34 15.16 1.62 12.79
N ASP A 35 16.06 0.67 12.99
CA ASP A 35 16.88 0.08 11.92
C ASP A 35 16.13 -1.00 11.12
N ILE A 36 14.89 -0.72 10.76
CA ILE A 36 14.02 -1.63 10.01
C ILE A 36 13.57 -0.95 8.72
N ILE A 37 13.59 -1.68 7.61
CA ILE A 37 13.02 -1.26 6.34
C ILE A 37 11.83 -2.16 6.02
N LYS A 38 10.63 -1.57 5.96
CA LYS A 38 9.41 -2.25 5.53
C LYS A 38 9.11 -1.89 4.08
N LEU A 39 8.88 -2.90 3.27
CA LEU A 39 8.52 -2.74 1.86
C LEU A 39 7.19 -3.42 1.60
N ASN A 40 6.35 -2.80 0.79
CA ASN A 40 5.13 -3.43 0.28
C ASN A 40 5.40 -3.95 -1.12
N VAL A 41 5.53 -5.26 -1.25
CA VAL A 41 5.88 -5.87 -2.52
C VAL A 41 4.73 -6.72 -3.03
N ARG A 42 4.25 -6.38 -4.21
CA ARG A 42 3.31 -7.24 -4.94
C ARG A 42 4.09 -8.20 -5.83
N ILE A 43 3.78 -9.49 -5.73
CA ILE A 43 4.35 -10.46 -6.67
C ILE A 43 3.84 -10.18 -8.08
N ALA A 44 4.75 -10.08 -9.04
CA ALA A 44 4.42 -9.90 -10.45
C ALA A 44 4.36 -11.28 -11.12
N THR A 45 3.17 -11.84 -11.20
CA THR A 45 2.90 -13.06 -11.99
C THR A 45 2.79 -12.73 -13.47
N PRO A 46 3.00 -13.70 -14.38
CA PRO A 46 2.58 -13.58 -15.76
C PRO A 46 1.09 -13.23 -15.86
N PRO A 47 0.62 -12.62 -16.95
CA PRO A 47 -0.81 -12.50 -17.20
C PRO A 47 -1.47 -13.89 -17.27
N PHE A 48 -2.67 -14.01 -16.72
CA PHE A 48 -3.43 -15.25 -16.78
C PHE A 48 -4.37 -15.25 -18.00
N ASP A 49 -4.16 -16.20 -18.90
CA ASP A 49 -5.01 -16.41 -20.08
C ASP A 49 -6.26 -17.22 -19.68
N ARG A 50 -7.37 -16.50 -19.49
CA ARG A 50 -8.64 -17.12 -19.07
C ARG A 50 -9.20 -18.09 -20.11
N ALA A 51 -8.89 -17.90 -21.41
CA ALA A 51 -9.37 -18.79 -22.47
C ALA A 51 -8.67 -20.14 -22.45
N LYS A 52 -7.39 -20.14 -22.08
CA LYS A 52 -6.59 -21.36 -21.95
C LYS A 52 -6.58 -21.91 -20.51
N ASN A 53 -7.12 -21.16 -19.56
CA ASN A 53 -7.06 -21.47 -18.14
C ASN A 53 -5.61 -21.73 -17.63
N ASP A 54 -4.68 -20.93 -18.14
CA ASP A 54 -3.24 -21.09 -17.84
C ASP A 54 -2.52 -19.72 -17.87
N TRP A 55 -1.31 -19.68 -17.32
CA TRP A 55 -0.45 -18.53 -17.36
C TRP A 55 0.16 -18.32 -18.75
N MET A 56 0.27 -17.07 -19.18
CA MET A 56 1.01 -16.76 -20.40
C MET A 56 2.49 -17.15 -20.25
N PRO A 57 3.16 -17.61 -21.33
CA PRO A 57 4.56 -18.04 -21.30
C PRO A 57 5.53 -16.84 -21.28
N VAL A 58 5.39 -16.00 -20.28
CA VAL A 58 6.29 -14.88 -20.02
C VAL A 58 6.94 -15.04 -18.64
N ASN A 59 8.16 -14.53 -18.50
CA ASN A 59 8.89 -14.67 -17.24
C ASN A 59 8.17 -13.91 -16.11
N PRO A 60 7.98 -14.50 -14.92
CA PRO A 60 7.53 -13.77 -13.74
C PRO A 60 8.47 -12.63 -13.37
N GLY A 61 7.97 -11.66 -12.60
CA GLY A 61 8.78 -10.54 -12.15
C GLY A 61 9.98 -10.97 -11.32
N VAL A 62 11.19 -10.69 -11.83
CA VAL A 62 12.46 -11.19 -11.27
C VAL A 62 12.63 -10.79 -9.80
N CYS A 63 12.63 -9.48 -9.50
CA CYS A 63 12.87 -9.00 -8.14
C CYS A 63 11.77 -9.41 -7.16
N SER A 64 10.51 -9.33 -7.57
CA SER A 64 9.39 -9.74 -6.69
C SER A 64 9.43 -11.24 -6.41
N SER A 65 9.69 -12.08 -7.40
CA SER A 65 9.84 -13.54 -7.19
C SER A 65 11.01 -13.85 -6.26
N TYR A 66 12.14 -13.16 -6.44
CA TYR A 66 13.29 -13.28 -5.54
C TYR A 66 12.93 -12.90 -4.10
N ILE A 67 12.29 -11.75 -3.88
CA ILE A 67 11.86 -11.30 -2.54
C ILE A 67 10.93 -12.34 -1.90
N TYR A 68 9.99 -12.90 -2.64
CA TYR A 68 9.07 -13.92 -2.15
C TYR A 68 9.74 -15.27 -1.88
N SER A 69 10.92 -15.53 -2.44
CA SER A 69 11.71 -16.73 -2.15
C SER A 69 12.54 -16.65 -0.87
N LEU A 70 12.74 -15.43 -0.34
CA LEU A 70 13.54 -15.17 0.85
C LEU A 70 12.91 -15.77 2.11
N LYS A 71 13.74 -16.17 3.02
CA LYS A 71 13.38 -16.67 4.35
C LYS A 71 13.95 -15.77 5.43
N PRO A 72 13.38 -15.74 6.62
CA PRO A 72 13.96 -15.04 7.75
C PRO A 72 15.44 -15.44 7.95
N GLY A 73 16.33 -14.44 8.01
CA GLY A 73 17.78 -14.62 8.12
C GLY A 73 18.55 -14.53 6.81
N ASP A 74 17.88 -14.57 5.67
CA ASP A 74 18.52 -14.35 4.37
C ASP A 74 19.03 -12.91 4.25
N LYS A 75 20.18 -12.75 3.60
CA LYS A 75 20.80 -11.44 3.36
C LYS A 75 20.49 -10.95 1.95
N ILE A 76 20.17 -9.68 1.83
CA ILE A 76 19.97 -9.00 0.55
C ILE A 76 20.88 -7.78 0.44
N ILE A 77 21.23 -7.41 -0.77
CA ILE A 77 21.95 -6.17 -1.06
C ILE A 77 20.90 -5.12 -1.45
N MET A 78 20.92 -4.00 -0.72
CA MET A 78 20.07 -2.85 -0.99
C MET A 78 20.92 -1.61 -1.11
N SER A 79 20.46 -0.62 -1.86
CA SER A 79 21.05 0.72 -1.96
C SER A 79 19.95 1.76 -1.83
N GLY A 80 20.31 2.95 -1.36
CA GLY A 80 19.37 4.03 -1.13
C GLY A 80 19.67 4.83 0.14
N PRO A 81 18.76 5.67 0.59
CA PRO A 81 17.49 6.00 -0.05
C PRO A 81 17.65 6.81 -1.34
N PHE A 82 16.76 6.60 -2.30
CA PHE A 82 16.68 7.38 -3.54
C PHE A 82 15.25 7.90 -3.72
N GLY A 83 15.10 8.91 -4.59
CA GLY A 83 13.82 9.51 -4.94
C GLY A 83 13.54 10.80 -4.19
N GLU A 84 12.45 11.48 -4.59
CA GLU A 84 12.12 12.85 -4.15
C GLU A 84 10.67 12.96 -3.64
N PHE A 85 10.03 11.86 -3.33
CA PHE A 85 8.68 11.88 -2.79
C PHE A 85 8.71 12.11 -1.28
N PHE A 86 8.92 13.37 -0.91
CA PHE A 86 8.95 13.85 0.47
C PHE A 86 7.72 14.70 0.79
N LEU A 87 7.48 14.91 2.07
CA LEU A 87 6.57 15.96 2.51
C LEU A 87 7.17 17.31 2.11
N PRO A 88 6.40 18.24 1.50
CA PRO A 88 6.89 19.56 1.17
C PRO A 88 7.34 20.34 2.41
N ASP A 89 8.51 20.97 2.33
CA ASP A 89 9.09 21.75 3.43
C ASP A 89 8.37 23.09 3.68
N ASN A 90 7.62 23.57 2.69
CA ASN A 90 7.01 24.89 2.68
C ASN A 90 5.50 24.87 2.99
N LEU A 91 5.01 23.78 3.55
CA LEU A 91 3.61 23.69 3.97
C LEU A 91 3.33 24.62 5.16
N SER A 92 2.29 25.46 5.05
CA SER A 92 1.80 26.24 6.19
C SER A 92 1.13 25.32 7.22
N ASP A 93 1.14 25.71 8.50
CA ASP A 93 0.65 24.83 9.59
C ASP A 93 -0.85 24.57 9.56
N ASP A 94 -1.62 25.40 8.88
CA ASP A 94 -3.06 25.31 8.69
C ASP A 94 -3.48 24.54 7.44
N GLN A 95 -2.52 24.24 6.55
CA GLN A 95 -2.79 23.53 5.30
C GLN A 95 -3.19 22.06 5.56
N GLU A 96 -4.33 21.67 5.03
CA GLU A 96 -4.80 20.29 5.06
C GLU A 96 -3.97 19.38 4.14
N LEU A 97 -3.79 18.14 4.56
CA LEU A 97 -3.11 17.11 3.75
C LEU A 97 -4.07 15.99 3.38
N VAL A 98 -4.14 15.68 2.10
CA VAL A 98 -4.92 14.55 1.58
C VAL A 98 -3.96 13.53 0.96
N PHE A 99 -3.85 12.38 1.60
CA PHE A 99 -3.08 11.25 1.08
C PHE A 99 -3.99 10.29 0.32
N ILE A 100 -3.52 9.82 -0.83
CA ILE A 100 -4.24 8.85 -1.64
C ILE A 100 -3.29 7.70 -1.97
N GLY A 101 -3.64 6.49 -1.57
CA GLY A 101 -2.84 5.30 -1.82
C GLY A 101 -3.66 4.13 -2.31
N GLY A 102 -3.09 3.29 -3.17
CA GLY A 102 -3.75 2.10 -3.69
C GLY A 102 -2.86 0.86 -3.63
N GLY A 103 -3.37 -0.24 -3.06
CA GLY A 103 -2.62 -1.48 -2.93
C GLY A 103 -1.23 -1.29 -2.31
N ALA A 104 -0.17 -1.81 -2.95
CA ALA A 104 1.20 -1.65 -2.47
C ALA A 104 1.72 -0.21 -2.54
N GLY A 105 1.11 0.66 -3.35
CA GLY A 105 1.48 2.08 -3.48
C GLY A 105 1.20 2.92 -2.24
N MET A 106 0.51 2.36 -1.24
CA MET A 106 0.32 3.00 0.06
C MET A 106 1.60 3.05 0.92
N ALA A 107 2.67 2.37 0.54
CA ALA A 107 3.89 2.30 1.33
C ALA A 107 4.45 3.68 1.73
N PRO A 108 4.69 4.64 0.79
CA PRO A 108 5.18 5.97 1.17
C PRO A 108 4.15 6.76 1.99
N MET A 109 2.84 6.56 1.74
CA MET A 109 1.78 7.23 2.53
C MET A 109 1.88 6.82 4.01
N ARG A 110 2.10 5.53 4.28
CA ARG A 110 2.33 5.07 5.66
C ARG A 110 3.52 5.76 6.30
N SER A 111 4.65 5.81 5.59
CA SER A 111 5.86 6.48 6.09
C SER A 111 5.59 7.93 6.47
N HIS A 112 4.95 8.71 5.60
CA HIS A 112 4.60 10.10 5.85
C HIS A 112 3.61 10.28 7.01
N ILE A 113 2.52 9.53 7.00
CA ILE A 113 1.48 9.60 8.04
C ILE A 113 2.05 9.24 9.41
N MET A 114 2.81 8.16 9.50
CA MET A 114 3.44 7.77 10.76
C MET A 114 4.44 8.82 11.25
N HIS A 115 5.22 9.42 10.36
CA HIS A 115 6.13 10.50 10.72
C HIS A 115 5.39 11.74 11.22
N LEU A 116 4.35 12.18 10.52
CA LEU A 116 3.52 13.32 10.89
C LEU A 116 2.92 13.16 12.30
N PHE A 117 2.33 12.01 12.59
CA PHE A 117 1.60 11.81 13.84
C PHE A 117 2.48 11.26 14.99
N LYS A 118 3.35 10.31 14.72
CA LYS A 118 4.17 9.69 15.80
C LYS A 118 5.41 10.50 16.14
N THR A 119 6.01 11.22 15.16
CA THR A 119 7.23 12.02 15.38
C THR A 119 6.89 13.49 15.56
N LEU A 120 6.26 14.12 14.57
CA LEU A 120 6.03 15.56 14.54
C LEU A 120 4.80 15.99 15.37
N LYS A 121 3.92 15.07 15.73
CA LYS A 121 2.66 15.38 16.48
C LYS A 121 1.87 16.48 15.80
N THR A 122 1.72 16.41 14.49
CA THR A 122 1.11 17.48 13.70
C THR A 122 -0.30 17.82 14.15
N GLY A 123 -0.61 19.13 14.16
CA GLY A 123 -1.97 19.63 14.38
C GLY A 123 -2.78 19.76 13.09
N ARG A 124 -2.17 19.52 11.92
CA ARG A 124 -2.83 19.64 10.62
C ARG A 124 -3.97 18.65 10.48
N LYS A 125 -5.01 19.04 9.77
CA LYS A 125 -6.03 18.12 9.31
C LYS A 125 -5.44 17.20 8.24
N VAL A 126 -5.56 15.90 8.40
CA VAL A 126 -5.02 14.90 7.50
C VAL A 126 -6.11 13.89 7.16
N ASN A 127 -6.38 13.71 5.87
CA ASN A 127 -7.23 12.66 5.35
C ASN A 127 -6.41 11.64 4.56
N PHE A 128 -6.63 10.36 4.81
CA PHE A 128 -6.01 9.29 4.06
C PHE A 128 -7.05 8.40 3.39
N PHE A 129 -7.08 8.42 2.07
CA PHE A 129 -7.91 7.57 1.23
C PHE A 129 -7.09 6.38 0.73
N TYR A 130 -7.45 5.19 1.19
CA TYR A 130 -6.74 3.96 0.84
C TYR A 130 -7.64 3.02 0.05
N GLY A 131 -7.24 2.71 -1.19
CA GLY A 131 -7.92 1.77 -2.07
C GLY A 131 -7.28 0.38 -2.06
N ALA A 132 -8.08 -0.66 -1.85
CA ALA A 132 -7.68 -2.05 -1.99
C ALA A 132 -8.76 -2.85 -2.74
N ARG A 133 -8.41 -4.02 -3.27
CA ARG A 133 -9.39 -4.88 -3.94
C ARG A 133 -10.31 -5.59 -2.96
N SER A 134 -9.77 -5.92 -1.79
CA SER A 134 -10.46 -6.60 -0.71
C SER A 134 -9.78 -6.30 0.61
N LEU A 135 -10.46 -6.59 1.73
CA LEU A 135 -9.88 -6.45 3.06
C LEU A 135 -8.58 -7.25 3.20
N LYS A 136 -8.52 -8.45 2.61
CA LYS A 136 -7.32 -9.30 2.64
C LYS A 136 -6.09 -8.67 1.97
N GLU A 137 -6.30 -7.72 1.07
CA GLU A 137 -5.23 -7.00 0.36
C GLU A 137 -4.91 -5.62 0.97
N ALA A 138 -5.62 -5.22 2.02
CA ALA A 138 -5.37 -3.98 2.72
C ALA A 138 -4.27 -4.14 3.79
N PHE A 139 -3.28 -3.24 3.80
CA PHE A 139 -2.12 -3.29 4.69
C PHE A 139 -2.25 -2.30 5.84
N TYR A 140 -1.71 -2.65 7.00
CA TYR A 140 -1.51 -1.76 8.15
C TYR A 140 -2.78 -1.05 8.65
N LEU A 141 -3.95 -1.67 8.53
CA LEU A 141 -5.21 -1.06 8.96
C LEU A 141 -5.18 -0.70 10.45
N ASP A 142 -4.60 -1.57 11.28
CA ASP A 142 -4.48 -1.33 12.73
C ASP A 142 -3.69 -0.04 13.02
N ASP A 143 -2.61 0.23 12.25
CA ASP A 143 -1.83 1.46 12.39
C ASP A 143 -2.71 2.69 12.15
N TYR A 144 -3.55 2.69 11.11
CA TYR A 144 -4.37 3.84 10.75
C TYR A 144 -5.54 4.04 11.70
N TYR A 145 -6.22 2.97 12.08
CA TYR A 145 -7.29 3.06 13.09
C TYR A 145 -6.74 3.49 14.45
N GLN A 146 -5.51 3.09 14.80
CA GLN A 146 -4.87 3.55 16.01
C GLN A 146 -4.55 5.04 15.95
N ILE A 147 -4.04 5.56 14.82
CA ILE A 147 -3.80 7.00 14.65
C ILE A 147 -5.12 7.77 14.71
N GLU A 148 -6.16 7.30 14.05
CA GLU A 148 -7.48 7.97 14.06
C GLU A 148 -8.07 8.06 15.46
N LYS A 149 -7.87 7.04 16.27
CA LYS A 149 -8.28 7.03 17.68
C LYS A 149 -7.47 7.99 18.56
N GLU A 150 -6.16 8.10 18.30
CA GLU A 150 -5.26 8.94 19.09
C GLU A 150 -5.32 10.43 18.68
N PHE A 151 -5.58 10.71 17.42
CA PHE A 151 -5.49 12.05 16.83
C PHE A 151 -6.78 12.44 16.12
N PRO A 152 -7.59 13.35 16.70
CA PRO A 152 -8.89 13.73 16.15
C PRO A 152 -8.81 14.46 14.80
N ASN A 153 -7.62 14.97 14.46
CA ASN A 153 -7.30 15.65 13.21
C ASN A 153 -6.88 14.70 12.08
N PHE A 154 -6.86 13.38 12.32
CA PHE A 154 -6.65 12.34 11.28
C PHE A 154 -7.97 11.65 10.95
N LYS A 155 -8.23 11.45 9.66
CA LYS A 155 -9.34 10.63 9.16
C LYS A 155 -8.86 9.59 8.17
N PHE A 156 -9.29 8.35 8.40
CA PHE A 156 -8.97 7.22 7.54
C PHE A 156 -10.19 6.75 6.76
N HIS A 157 -10.05 6.61 5.45
CA HIS A 157 -11.09 6.21 4.53
C HIS A 157 -10.64 4.98 3.73
N LEU A 158 -11.21 3.82 4.06
CA LEU A 158 -10.96 2.59 3.31
C LEU A 158 -11.94 2.47 2.16
N ALA A 159 -11.43 2.29 0.95
CA ALA A 159 -12.19 1.98 -0.24
C ALA A 159 -11.87 0.55 -0.70
N LEU A 160 -12.89 -0.28 -0.89
CA LEU A 160 -12.74 -1.61 -1.48
C LEU A 160 -13.44 -1.63 -2.84
N ASP A 161 -12.80 -2.20 -3.87
CA ASP A 161 -13.28 -2.19 -5.27
C ASP A 161 -14.75 -2.59 -5.41
N ARG A 162 -15.23 -3.44 -4.49
CA ARG A 162 -16.59 -3.99 -4.46
C ARG A 162 -16.97 -4.38 -3.01
N PRO A 163 -18.25 -4.65 -2.74
CA PRO A 163 -18.68 -5.22 -1.46
C PRO A 163 -17.82 -6.43 -1.07
N ASP A 164 -17.34 -6.45 0.17
CA ASP A 164 -16.44 -7.48 0.69
C ASP A 164 -17.07 -8.17 1.90
N PRO A 165 -17.59 -9.41 1.74
CA PRO A 165 -18.22 -10.14 2.84
C PRO A 165 -17.29 -10.38 4.04
N VAL A 166 -15.98 -10.44 3.81
CA VAL A 166 -14.99 -10.61 4.90
C VAL A 166 -14.89 -9.32 5.73
N ALA A 167 -14.96 -8.16 5.08
CA ALA A 167 -14.98 -6.88 5.77
C ALA A 167 -16.30 -6.68 6.54
N ASP A 168 -17.43 -7.07 5.92
CA ASP A 168 -18.75 -6.98 6.54
C ASP A 168 -18.82 -7.86 7.80
N GLU A 169 -18.37 -9.11 7.73
CA GLU A 169 -18.33 -10.05 8.86
C GLU A 169 -17.38 -9.56 9.96
N ALA A 170 -16.25 -8.98 9.59
CA ALA A 170 -15.29 -8.42 10.54
C ALA A 170 -15.72 -7.06 11.13
N GLY A 171 -16.79 -6.46 10.64
CA GLY A 171 -17.26 -5.15 11.07
C GLY A 171 -16.28 -4.00 10.72
N VAL A 172 -15.45 -4.18 9.68
CA VAL A 172 -14.50 -3.16 9.23
C VAL A 172 -15.23 -2.13 8.36
N PRO A 173 -15.21 -0.85 8.71
CA PRO A 173 -15.87 0.18 7.91
C PRO A 173 -15.11 0.42 6.61
N TYR A 174 -15.83 0.43 5.49
CA TYR A 174 -15.30 0.76 4.17
C TYR A 174 -16.39 1.34 3.26
N VAL A 175 -15.98 1.94 2.15
CA VAL A 175 -16.88 2.34 1.06
C VAL A 175 -16.56 1.48 -0.16
N ALA A 176 -17.60 0.86 -0.74
CA ALA A 176 -17.43 0.05 -1.95
C ALA A 176 -17.23 0.96 -3.17
N GLY A 177 -16.14 0.75 -3.92
CA GLY A 177 -15.80 1.51 -5.11
C GLY A 177 -14.30 1.81 -5.21
N PHE A 178 -13.90 2.36 -6.34
CA PHE A 178 -12.52 2.80 -6.54
C PHE A 178 -12.21 4.03 -5.70
N VAL A 179 -11.01 4.07 -5.13
CA VAL A 179 -10.60 5.13 -4.20
C VAL A 179 -10.79 6.55 -4.74
N HIS A 180 -10.58 6.79 -6.03
CA HIS A 180 -10.78 8.11 -6.64
C HIS A 180 -12.26 8.52 -6.67
N ASN A 181 -13.19 7.58 -6.88
CA ASN A 181 -14.62 7.86 -6.81
C ASN A 181 -15.05 8.11 -5.35
N VAL A 182 -14.54 7.29 -4.43
CA VAL A 182 -14.81 7.46 -2.99
C VAL A 182 -14.31 8.83 -2.52
N LEU A 183 -13.08 9.21 -2.87
CA LEU A 183 -12.53 10.52 -2.57
C LEU A 183 -13.43 11.65 -3.10
N TYR A 184 -13.81 11.58 -4.38
CA TYR A 184 -14.64 12.60 -4.99
C TYR A 184 -16.01 12.72 -4.30
N GLU A 185 -16.73 11.61 -4.17
CA GLU A 185 -18.11 11.61 -3.63
C GLU A 185 -18.18 11.93 -2.14
N THR A 186 -17.20 11.50 -1.35
CA THR A 186 -17.22 11.68 0.11
C THR A 186 -16.52 12.95 0.58
N TYR A 187 -15.64 13.51 -0.23
CA TYR A 187 -14.79 14.62 0.19
C TYR A 187 -14.78 15.78 -0.82
N LEU A 188 -14.21 15.61 -2.03
CA LEU A 188 -13.95 16.71 -2.97
C LEU A 188 -15.24 17.39 -3.47
N LYS A 189 -16.30 16.63 -3.69
CA LYS A 189 -17.58 17.17 -4.20
C LYS A 189 -18.17 18.27 -3.30
N ASN A 190 -17.91 18.20 -2.00
CA ASN A 190 -18.42 19.12 -1.00
C ASN A 190 -17.32 19.99 -0.38
N HIS A 191 -16.13 19.98 -0.96
CA HIS A 191 -15.01 20.80 -0.52
C HIS A 191 -15.08 22.17 -1.21
N ASP A 192 -15.08 23.24 -0.41
CA ASP A 192 -15.30 24.60 -0.93
C ASP A 192 -14.17 25.09 -1.83
N GLU A 193 -12.95 24.59 -1.62
CA GLU A 193 -11.76 24.91 -2.42
C GLU A 193 -10.95 23.62 -2.68
N PRO A 194 -11.26 22.88 -3.75
CA PRO A 194 -10.40 21.77 -4.15
C PRO A 194 -9.09 22.32 -4.70
N GLU A 195 -8.00 22.09 -4.00
CA GLU A 195 -6.65 22.38 -4.45
C GLU A 195 -6.13 21.34 -5.47
#